data_366052bc11b4dd3eb935c290bed2955c
#
_entry.id   366052bc11b4dd3eb935c290bed2955c
#
_cell.length_a   1.000
_cell.length_b   1.000
_cell.length_c   1.000
_cell.angle_alpha   90.00
_cell.angle_beta   90.00
_cell.angle_gamma   90.00
#
_symmetry.space_group_name_H-M   'P 1'
#
loop_
_entity.id
_entity.type
_entity.pdbx_description
1 polymer ?
#
loop_
_entity_poly.entity_id
_entity_poly.type
_entity_poly.pdbx_seq_one_letter_code
_entity_poly.pdbx_strand_id
1 'polypeptide(L)'
;MDDRDWEVPSVANRSTDSSGQQAAQGTPGHSHQAVLTVLPASGATKGVVLVLHGGKSRSREPVEARHLSPARMIPFARQLHRAGGRSGLAVWSLRNSVRGWNGPDMSPLRDARWALAQITERHPGVPIYLLGHSMGGLTAVCAADHPQVEAVVALAPWLSPETPATGVAGRKVLIVHGTVDHWTSAAQSLAFARRASRSAASMQYVTLNGAGHFMLRKLRLWQGLATGFVLSAFNESTRAGAPVPRSYAQLLPESAVQVTL
;
A
#
# COMPACT_ATOMS: atom_id res chain seq x y z
N MET A 1 -3.36 10.17 -27.46
CA MET A 1 -2.20 9.53 -26.81
C MET A 1 -2.75 8.29 -26.13
N ASP A 2 -2.62 7.16 -26.78
CA ASP A 2 -3.33 5.91 -26.49
C ASP A 2 -2.54 5.13 -25.42
N ASP A 3 -2.98 5.21 -24.16
CA ASP A 3 -2.33 4.59 -22.97
C ASP A 3 -2.98 3.24 -22.64
N ARG A 4 -3.29 2.41 -23.65
CA ARG A 4 -3.98 1.12 -23.45
C ARG A 4 -3.08 -0.09 -23.13
N ASP A 5 -1.82 0.12 -22.80
CA ASP A 5 -0.91 -0.97 -22.42
C ASP A 5 -0.96 -1.25 -20.90
N TRP A 6 -2.13 -1.70 -20.42
CA TRP A 6 -2.32 -2.13 -19.02
C TRP A 6 -2.28 -3.66 -18.93
N GLU A 7 -1.21 -4.29 -19.40
CA GLU A 7 -0.95 -5.67 -19.06
C GLU A 7 -0.54 -5.78 -17.60
N VAL A 8 -1.23 -6.63 -16.87
CA VAL A 8 -0.96 -6.89 -15.46
C VAL A 8 0.33 -7.70 -15.34
N PRO A 9 1.30 -7.31 -14.49
CA PRO A 9 2.56 -8.03 -14.39
C PRO A 9 2.36 -9.41 -13.76
N SER A 10 2.94 -10.44 -14.37
CA SER A 10 3.09 -11.76 -13.75
C SER A 10 4.14 -11.67 -12.64
N VAL A 11 3.74 -12.00 -11.41
CA VAL A 11 4.66 -12.15 -10.27
C VAL A 11 5.06 -13.61 -10.20
N ALA A 12 6.00 -14.02 -11.08
CA ALA A 12 6.55 -15.36 -11.05
C ALA A 12 7.49 -15.53 -9.85
N ASN A 13 7.21 -16.51 -9.04
CA ASN A 13 8.06 -16.98 -7.95
C ASN A 13 9.31 -17.65 -8.58
N ARG A 14 10.50 -17.06 -8.46
CA ARG A 14 11.77 -17.73 -8.82
C ARG A 14 12.47 -18.16 -7.54
N SER A 15 12.55 -19.45 -7.35
CA SER A 15 13.53 -20.12 -6.49
C SER A 15 14.95 -19.71 -6.90
N THR A 16 15.77 -19.48 -5.90
CA THR A 16 17.19 -19.16 -5.97
C THR A 16 17.98 -20.28 -6.66
N ASP A 17 18.67 -19.97 -7.74
CA ASP A 17 19.83 -20.74 -8.17
C ASP A 17 21.05 -19.81 -8.23
N SER A 18 22.10 -20.24 -7.56
CA SER A 18 23.34 -19.52 -7.37
C SER A 18 24.34 -19.99 -8.43
N SER A 19 24.81 -19.08 -9.27
CA SER A 19 26.21 -19.06 -9.76
C SER A 19 26.39 -18.07 -10.93
N GLY A 20 27.48 -17.28 -10.90
CA GLY A 20 27.98 -16.55 -12.07
C GLY A 20 28.20 -15.07 -11.88
N GLN A 21 29.29 -14.68 -11.21
CA GLN A 21 29.88 -13.36 -11.31
C GLN A 21 30.29 -13.06 -12.78
N GLN A 22 29.78 -11.96 -13.33
CA GLN A 22 30.54 -11.18 -14.32
C GLN A 22 30.22 -9.70 -14.11
N ALA A 23 31.24 -8.97 -13.68
CA ALA A 23 31.22 -7.52 -13.54
C ALA A 23 31.19 -6.86 -14.93
N ALA A 24 30.07 -6.22 -15.28
CA ALA A 24 30.01 -5.26 -16.36
C ALA A 24 30.17 -3.86 -15.75
N GLN A 25 31.31 -3.22 -16.02
CA GLN A 25 31.54 -1.80 -15.74
C GLN A 25 30.61 -0.96 -16.60
N GLY A 26 29.52 -0.48 -16.02
CA GLY A 26 28.57 0.46 -16.62
C GLY A 26 28.81 1.85 -16.04
N THR A 27 28.91 2.83 -16.89
CA THR A 27 28.99 4.29 -16.68
C THR A 27 28.17 4.77 -15.47
N PRO A 28 28.60 5.75 -14.65
CA PRO A 28 27.83 6.23 -13.51
C PRO A 28 26.62 7.04 -13.97
N GLY A 29 25.55 6.36 -14.31
CA GLY A 29 24.23 6.94 -14.46
C GLY A 29 23.73 7.36 -13.08
N HIS A 30 23.22 8.57 -12.95
CA HIS A 30 22.57 9.07 -11.74
C HIS A 30 21.52 8.06 -11.28
N SER A 31 21.85 7.26 -10.28
CA SER A 31 20.92 6.28 -9.69
C SER A 31 19.85 7.09 -8.95
N HIS A 32 18.67 7.21 -9.56
CA HIS A 32 17.52 7.80 -8.87
C HIS A 32 17.21 6.97 -7.62
N GLN A 33 17.31 7.60 -6.46
CA GLN A 33 17.06 6.94 -5.19
C GLN A 33 15.61 7.15 -4.74
N ALA A 34 15.06 6.14 -4.11
CA ALA A 34 13.81 6.27 -3.37
C ALA A 34 14.00 7.26 -2.19
N VAL A 35 12.94 7.98 -1.83
CA VAL A 35 12.98 9.00 -0.78
C VAL A 35 11.88 8.77 0.23
N LEU A 36 12.20 8.83 1.52
CA LEU A 36 11.25 8.77 2.61
C LEU A 36 10.99 10.17 3.18
N THR A 37 9.71 10.51 3.32
CA THR A 37 9.25 11.68 4.07
C THR A 37 8.55 11.19 5.33
N VAL A 38 8.98 11.67 6.49
CA VAL A 38 8.52 11.20 7.79
C VAL A 38 7.71 12.26 8.51
N LEU A 39 6.52 11.90 8.98
CA LEU A 39 5.74 12.61 9.97
C LEU A 39 5.88 11.81 11.29
N PRO A 40 6.73 12.25 12.23
CA PRO A 40 7.04 11.48 13.43
C PRO A 40 5.86 11.45 14.41
N ALA A 41 5.80 10.43 15.24
CA ALA A 41 4.89 10.43 16.39
C ALA A 41 5.25 11.52 17.40
N SER A 42 4.26 11.98 18.17
CA SER A 42 4.47 13.01 19.21
C SER A 42 5.10 12.43 20.49
N GLY A 43 5.92 11.42 20.39
CA GLY A 43 6.56 10.71 21.50
C GLY A 43 7.17 9.41 21.03
N ALA A 44 7.21 8.40 21.90
CA ALA A 44 7.69 7.09 21.51
C ALA A 44 6.85 6.51 20.35
N THR A 45 7.51 6.07 19.28
CA THR A 45 6.84 5.42 18.16
C THR A 45 6.39 4.02 18.58
N LYS A 46 5.08 3.78 18.50
CA LYS A 46 4.45 2.49 18.81
C LYS A 46 3.96 1.75 17.56
N GLY A 47 3.90 2.44 16.42
CA GLY A 47 3.53 1.88 15.12
C GLY A 47 3.94 2.80 13.99
N VAL A 48 4.13 2.25 12.79
CA VAL A 48 4.49 3.01 11.59
C VAL A 48 3.56 2.68 10.45
N VAL A 49 2.99 3.70 9.80
CA VAL A 49 2.31 3.54 8.50
C VAL A 49 3.28 3.86 7.39
N LEU A 50 3.47 2.93 6.46
CA LEU A 50 4.18 3.18 5.20
C LEU A 50 3.17 3.45 4.08
N VAL A 51 3.22 4.66 3.54
CA VAL A 51 2.31 5.14 2.48
C VAL A 51 3.00 5.01 1.12
N LEU A 52 2.32 4.32 0.17
CA LEU A 52 2.82 3.93 -1.13
C LEU A 52 1.94 4.53 -2.23
N HIS A 53 2.56 5.30 -3.14
CA HIS A 53 1.82 5.97 -4.22
C HIS A 53 1.69 5.11 -5.47
N GLY A 54 0.76 5.48 -6.36
CA GLY A 54 0.57 4.88 -7.67
C GLY A 54 1.69 5.21 -8.66
N GLY A 55 1.61 4.62 -9.86
CA GLY A 55 2.61 4.82 -10.91
C GLY A 55 2.14 4.32 -12.26
N LYS A 56 3.07 3.89 -13.10
CA LYS A 56 2.85 3.34 -14.44
C LYS A 56 3.25 1.86 -14.48
N SER A 57 2.79 1.14 -15.50
CA SER A 57 3.25 -0.23 -15.75
C SER A 57 4.75 -0.26 -16.13
N ARG A 58 5.17 0.67 -16.99
CA ARG A 58 6.55 0.80 -17.44
C ARG A 58 6.97 2.26 -17.49
N SER A 59 8.01 2.62 -16.76
CA SER A 59 8.70 3.91 -16.86
C SER A 59 9.95 3.91 -15.97
N ARG A 60 11.08 4.27 -16.52
CA ARG A 60 12.34 4.46 -15.77
C ARG A 60 12.59 5.94 -15.43
N GLU A 61 11.63 6.82 -15.75
CA GLU A 61 11.69 8.21 -15.35
C GLU A 61 11.65 8.33 -13.82
N PRO A 62 12.41 9.26 -13.22
CA PRO A 62 12.37 9.49 -11.78
C PRO A 62 11.00 9.97 -11.32
N VAL A 63 10.64 9.64 -10.09
CA VAL A 63 9.47 10.24 -9.44
C VAL A 63 9.87 11.55 -8.80
N GLU A 64 9.23 12.64 -9.21
CA GLU A 64 9.39 13.94 -8.62
C GLU A 64 8.28 14.24 -7.61
N ALA A 65 8.58 15.09 -6.61
CA ALA A 65 7.62 15.47 -5.57
C ALA A 65 6.34 16.15 -6.14
N ARG A 66 6.48 16.85 -7.28
CA ARG A 66 5.36 17.52 -7.98
C ARG A 66 4.42 16.58 -8.74
N HIS A 67 4.80 15.31 -8.93
CA HIS A 67 3.93 14.35 -9.62
C HIS A 67 2.65 14.09 -8.84
N LEU A 68 1.52 13.96 -9.57
CA LEU A 68 0.19 13.76 -8.97
C LEU A 68 0.08 12.45 -8.17
N SER A 69 0.84 11.40 -8.54
CA SER A 69 0.76 10.12 -7.85
C SER A 69 1.21 10.21 -6.38
N PRO A 70 2.41 10.73 -6.03
CA PRO A 70 2.76 10.95 -4.63
C PRO A 70 1.90 12.05 -3.98
N ALA A 71 1.57 13.14 -4.70
CA ALA A 71 0.76 14.23 -4.16
C ALA A 71 -0.64 13.76 -3.69
N ARG A 72 -1.24 12.81 -4.40
CA ARG A 72 -2.54 12.22 -4.03
C ARG A 72 -2.54 11.53 -2.67
N MET A 73 -1.41 11.00 -2.24
CA MET A 73 -1.31 10.31 -0.95
C MET A 73 -1.07 11.24 0.23
N ILE A 74 -0.68 12.51 0.00
CA ILE A 74 -0.43 13.49 1.07
C ILE A 74 -1.63 13.68 2.00
N PRO A 75 -2.88 13.84 1.50
CA PRO A 75 -4.04 13.98 2.39
C PRO A 75 -4.27 12.79 3.30
N PHE A 76 -4.01 11.56 2.82
CA PHE A 76 -4.09 10.34 3.61
C PHE A 76 -3.02 10.31 4.71
N ALA A 77 -1.77 10.59 4.36
CA ALA A 77 -0.67 10.64 5.32
C ALA A 77 -0.92 11.68 6.42
N ARG A 78 -1.38 12.88 6.05
CA ARG A 78 -1.71 13.95 7.01
C ARG A 78 -2.88 13.57 7.92
N GLN A 79 -3.90 12.90 7.39
CA GLN A 79 -5.06 12.48 8.18
C GLN A 79 -4.67 11.40 9.19
N LEU A 80 -3.91 10.39 8.77
CA LEU A 80 -3.36 9.34 9.65
C LEU A 80 -2.51 9.94 10.77
N HIS A 81 -1.58 10.83 10.42
CA HIS A 81 -0.73 11.50 11.40
C HIS A 81 -1.55 12.36 12.39
N ARG A 82 -2.53 13.13 11.89
CA ARG A 82 -3.40 13.94 12.77
C ARG A 82 -4.19 13.08 13.73
N ALA A 83 -4.68 11.92 13.29
CA ALA A 83 -5.51 11.03 14.09
C ALA A 83 -4.71 10.13 15.03
N GLY A 84 -3.54 9.64 14.62
CA GLY A 84 -2.77 8.63 15.37
C GLY A 84 -1.46 9.15 15.98
N GLY A 85 -0.96 10.30 15.54
CA GLY A 85 0.37 10.79 15.91
C GLY A 85 0.58 10.99 17.42
N ARG A 86 -0.44 11.47 18.12
CA ARG A 86 -0.41 11.64 19.59
C ARG A 86 -0.44 10.30 20.35
N SER A 87 -0.95 9.25 19.72
CA SER A 87 -1.00 7.90 20.29
C SER A 87 0.25 7.06 19.97
N GLY A 88 1.23 7.62 19.26
CA GLY A 88 2.48 6.94 18.93
C GLY A 88 2.54 6.39 17.49
N LEU A 89 1.63 6.78 16.58
CA LEU A 89 1.67 6.38 15.17
C LEU A 89 2.52 7.36 14.35
N ALA A 90 3.65 6.89 13.84
CA ALA A 90 4.43 7.62 12.84
C ALA A 90 3.92 7.31 11.43
N VAL A 91 4.04 8.27 10.49
CA VAL A 91 3.65 8.08 9.10
C VAL A 91 4.82 8.37 8.19
N TRP A 92 5.22 7.37 7.42
CA TRP A 92 6.31 7.43 6.46
C TRP A 92 5.73 7.34 5.05
N SER A 93 6.08 8.29 4.20
CA SER A 93 5.65 8.32 2.80
C SER A 93 6.82 8.01 1.90
N LEU A 94 6.71 6.93 1.13
CA LEU A 94 7.71 6.54 0.15
C LEU A 94 7.45 7.26 -1.18
N ARG A 95 8.45 7.93 -1.70
CA ARG A 95 8.54 8.35 -3.08
C ARG A 95 9.47 7.40 -3.81
N ASN A 96 8.92 6.59 -4.72
CA ASN A 96 9.67 5.60 -5.47
C ASN A 96 10.81 6.24 -6.28
N SER A 97 11.86 5.48 -6.54
CA SER A 97 12.99 5.89 -7.39
C SER A 97 12.54 6.20 -8.82
N VAL A 98 11.69 5.34 -9.38
CA VAL A 98 11.15 5.48 -10.74
C VAL A 98 9.63 5.32 -10.76
N ARG A 99 8.99 5.80 -11.85
CA ARG A 99 7.53 5.87 -11.98
C ARG A 99 6.87 4.52 -12.29
N GLY A 100 7.62 3.55 -12.83
CA GLY A 100 7.09 2.31 -13.36
C GLY A 100 7.30 1.11 -12.45
N TRP A 101 6.39 0.11 -12.58
CA TRP A 101 6.58 -1.22 -12.02
C TRP A 101 7.76 -1.96 -12.69
N ASN A 102 7.86 -1.83 -14.02
CA ASN A 102 8.94 -2.32 -14.86
C ASN A 102 9.05 -3.86 -14.91
N GLY A 103 7.91 -4.55 -14.96
CA GLY A 103 7.85 -6.00 -15.11
C GLY A 103 8.65 -6.75 -14.04
N PRO A 104 9.62 -7.61 -14.42
CA PRO A 104 10.40 -8.40 -13.44
C PRO A 104 11.26 -7.58 -12.47
N ASP A 105 11.56 -6.31 -12.81
CA ASP A 105 12.34 -5.44 -11.93
C ASP A 105 11.56 -5.08 -10.66
N MET A 106 10.22 -5.04 -10.73
CA MET A 106 9.32 -4.69 -9.62
C MET A 106 9.85 -3.49 -8.82
N SER A 107 10.27 -2.42 -9.54
CA SER A 107 11.01 -1.30 -8.96
C SER A 107 10.36 -0.72 -7.70
N PRO A 108 9.02 -0.49 -7.64
CA PRO A 108 8.36 0.00 -6.43
C PRO A 108 8.37 -1.00 -5.26
N LEU A 109 8.40 -2.30 -5.56
CA LEU A 109 8.50 -3.32 -4.51
C LEU A 109 9.90 -3.34 -3.88
N ARG A 110 10.96 -3.17 -4.69
CA ARG A 110 12.33 -3.01 -4.16
C ARG A 110 12.45 -1.78 -3.28
N ASP A 111 11.88 -0.66 -3.74
CA ASP A 111 11.87 0.59 -2.96
C ASP A 111 11.09 0.44 -1.65
N ALA A 112 9.94 -0.26 -1.68
CA ALA A 112 9.15 -0.54 -0.48
C ALA A 112 9.89 -1.46 0.51
N ARG A 113 10.57 -2.50 0.03
CA ARG A 113 11.40 -3.37 0.87
C ARG A 113 12.58 -2.62 1.50
N TRP A 114 13.22 -1.72 0.75
CA TRP A 114 14.21 -0.81 1.30
C TRP A 114 13.60 0.08 2.41
N ALA A 115 12.43 0.67 2.16
CA ALA A 115 11.75 1.50 3.16
C ALA A 115 11.40 0.70 4.43
N LEU A 116 10.93 -0.54 4.29
CA LEU A 116 10.65 -1.45 5.40
C LEU A 116 11.92 -1.75 6.22
N ALA A 117 13.05 -1.99 5.57
CA ALA A 117 14.33 -2.16 6.24
C ALA A 117 14.74 -0.92 7.05
N GLN A 118 14.58 0.30 6.47
CA GLN A 118 14.83 1.56 7.17
C GLN A 118 13.90 1.76 8.40
N ILE A 119 12.63 1.34 8.29
CA ILE A 119 11.69 1.39 9.42
C ILE A 119 12.11 0.39 10.49
N THR A 120 12.44 -0.84 10.12
CA THR A 120 12.85 -1.91 11.05
C THR A 120 14.13 -1.56 11.80
N GLU A 121 15.11 -0.97 11.11
CA GLU A 121 16.35 -0.51 11.73
C GLU A 121 16.09 0.60 12.77
N ARG A 122 15.24 1.56 12.43
CA ARG A 122 14.93 2.69 13.33
C ARG A 122 13.94 2.36 14.43
N HIS A 123 13.06 1.41 14.19
CA HIS A 123 11.95 1.01 15.08
C HIS A 123 11.86 -0.54 15.15
N PRO A 124 12.86 -1.22 15.76
CA PRO A 124 12.86 -2.68 15.84
C PRO A 124 11.64 -3.20 16.62
N GLY A 125 10.96 -4.21 16.07
CA GLY A 125 9.79 -4.83 16.68
C GLY A 125 8.49 -4.02 16.67
N VAL A 126 8.50 -2.80 16.13
CA VAL A 126 7.30 -1.95 16.04
C VAL A 126 6.42 -2.41 14.87
N PRO A 127 5.10 -2.57 15.06
CA PRO A 127 4.19 -2.99 13.98
C PRO A 127 4.12 -1.96 12.86
N ILE A 128 4.03 -2.47 11.61
CA ILE A 128 3.97 -1.67 10.39
C ILE A 128 2.62 -1.91 9.72
N TYR A 129 2.04 -0.83 9.20
CA TYR A 129 0.79 -0.82 8.44
C TYR A 129 1.07 -0.26 7.05
N LEU A 130 0.66 -0.97 6.00
CA LEU A 130 0.87 -0.53 4.63
C LEU A 130 -0.40 0.13 4.09
N LEU A 131 -0.25 1.30 3.47
CA LEU A 131 -1.34 1.99 2.77
C LEU A 131 -0.89 2.30 1.35
N GLY A 132 -1.51 1.67 0.34
CA GLY A 132 -1.14 1.86 -1.05
C GLY A 132 -2.32 2.18 -1.97
N HIS A 133 -2.05 2.99 -3.02
CA HIS A 133 -3.01 3.32 -4.07
C HIS A 133 -2.54 2.79 -5.43
N SER A 134 -3.42 2.17 -6.21
CA SER A 134 -3.13 1.71 -7.58
C SER A 134 -1.92 0.75 -7.61
N MET A 135 -0.84 1.06 -8.34
CA MET A 135 0.43 0.35 -8.28
C MET A 135 0.99 0.25 -6.83
N GLY A 136 0.82 1.30 -6.02
CA GLY A 136 1.18 1.25 -4.60
C GLY A 136 0.34 0.25 -3.79
N GLY A 137 -0.91 0.00 -4.19
CA GLY A 137 -1.76 -1.05 -3.62
C GLY A 137 -1.24 -2.45 -3.94
N LEU A 138 -0.80 -2.70 -5.18
CA LEU A 138 -0.09 -3.92 -5.55
C LEU A 138 1.22 -4.06 -4.75
N THR A 139 1.99 -2.97 -4.66
CA THR A 139 3.24 -2.95 -3.88
C THR A 139 2.98 -3.32 -2.42
N ALA A 140 1.93 -2.75 -1.80
CA ALA A 140 1.55 -3.04 -0.41
C ALA A 140 1.23 -4.52 -0.20
N VAL A 141 0.45 -5.12 -1.10
CA VAL A 141 0.10 -6.54 -1.07
C VAL A 141 1.33 -7.42 -1.20
N CYS A 142 2.25 -7.09 -2.13
CA CYS A 142 3.46 -7.86 -2.38
C CYS A 142 4.53 -7.70 -1.28
N ALA A 143 4.53 -6.58 -0.55
CA ALA A 143 5.49 -6.31 0.52
C ALA A 143 4.98 -6.75 1.92
N ALA A 144 3.75 -7.25 1.99
CA ALA A 144 3.11 -7.61 3.26
C ALA A 144 3.66 -8.89 3.89
N ASP A 145 4.51 -9.64 3.18
CA ASP A 145 5.27 -10.78 3.70
C ASP A 145 6.31 -10.38 4.76
N HIS A 146 6.62 -9.10 4.90
CA HIS A 146 7.57 -8.61 5.88
C HIS A 146 7.06 -8.87 7.33
N PRO A 147 7.91 -9.43 8.24
CA PRO A 147 7.49 -9.89 9.57
C PRO A 147 6.75 -8.87 10.44
N GLN A 148 7.16 -7.59 10.40
CA GLN A 148 6.53 -6.53 11.20
C GLN A 148 5.25 -5.95 10.56
N VAL A 149 4.85 -6.39 9.36
CA VAL A 149 3.62 -5.91 8.74
C VAL A 149 2.42 -6.60 9.38
N GLU A 150 1.52 -5.83 9.96
CA GLU A 150 0.29 -6.30 10.62
C GLU A 150 -0.95 -6.15 9.73
N ALA A 151 -1.00 -5.04 8.97
CA ALA A 151 -2.18 -4.75 8.16
C ALA A 151 -1.85 -4.05 6.84
N VAL A 152 -2.73 -4.24 5.86
CA VAL A 152 -2.64 -3.67 4.51
C VAL A 152 -3.93 -2.98 4.14
N VAL A 153 -3.85 -1.74 3.68
CA VAL A 153 -4.93 -1.02 3.00
C VAL A 153 -4.55 -0.82 1.53
N ALA A 154 -5.34 -1.37 0.63
CA ALA A 154 -5.15 -1.23 -0.81
C ALA A 154 -6.32 -0.47 -1.44
N LEU A 155 -6.07 0.74 -1.92
CA LEU A 155 -7.04 1.65 -2.52
C LEU A 155 -6.97 1.55 -4.05
N ALA A 156 -8.07 1.16 -4.69
CA ALA A 156 -8.12 0.93 -6.15
C ALA A 156 -6.87 0.19 -6.67
N PRO A 157 -6.48 -0.95 -6.07
CA PRO A 157 -5.18 -1.56 -6.34
C PRO A 157 -5.12 -2.16 -7.75
N TRP A 158 -3.93 -2.14 -8.32
CA TRP A 158 -3.65 -2.77 -9.60
C TRP A 158 -3.30 -4.25 -9.41
N LEU A 159 -4.32 -5.07 -9.21
CA LEU A 159 -4.19 -6.51 -8.98
C LEU A 159 -4.59 -7.32 -10.22
N SER A 160 -4.04 -8.53 -10.33
CA SER A 160 -4.29 -9.49 -11.40
C SER A 160 -4.57 -10.88 -10.87
N PRO A 161 -5.01 -11.82 -11.74
CA PRO A 161 -5.14 -13.23 -11.37
C PRO A 161 -3.82 -13.83 -10.85
N GLU A 162 -2.68 -13.38 -11.38
CA GLU A 162 -1.33 -13.84 -11.06
C GLU A 162 -0.79 -13.23 -9.76
N THR A 163 -1.42 -12.16 -9.24
CA THR A 163 -0.97 -11.56 -7.97
C THR A 163 -1.10 -12.59 -6.84
N PRO A 164 0.04 -13.00 -6.21
CA PRO A 164 -0.01 -14.02 -5.17
C PRO A 164 -0.70 -13.49 -3.92
N ALA A 165 -1.61 -14.31 -3.36
CA ALA A 165 -2.29 -13.98 -2.11
C ALA A 165 -1.46 -14.36 -0.87
N THR A 166 -0.35 -15.07 -1.05
CA THR A 166 0.52 -15.54 0.04
C THR A 166 1.18 -14.39 0.80
N GLY A 167 1.46 -13.26 0.13
CA GLY A 167 2.07 -12.09 0.79
C GLY A 167 1.23 -11.53 1.94
N VAL A 168 -0.10 -11.68 1.89
CA VAL A 168 -1.01 -11.18 2.93
C VAL A 168 -1.48 -12.27 3.91
N ALA A 169 -0.88 -13.46 3.88
CA ALA A 169 -1.21 -14.53 4.83
C ALA A 169 -0.96 -14.07 6.27
N GLY A 170 -1.94 -14.27 7.15
CA GLY A 170 -1.89 -13.84 8.54
C GLY A 170 -2.02 -12.31 8.75
N ARG A 171 -2.25 -11.52 7.69
CA ARG A 171 -2.39 -10.04 7.78
C ARG A 171 -3.86 -9.64 7.78
N LYS A 172 -4.16 -8.48 8.38
CA LYS A 172 -5.45 -7.82 8.23
C LYS A 172 -5.45 -7.03 6.94
N VAL A 173 -6.46 -7.18 6.09
CA VAL A 173 -6.48 -6.55 4.77
C VAL A 173 -7.79 -5.81 4.53
N LEU A 174 -7.69 -4.56 4.10
CA LEU A 174 -8.79 -3.78 3.55
C LEU A 174 -8.49 -3.47 2.08
N ILE A 175 -9.39 -3.85 1.18
CA ILE A 175 -9.39 -3.39 -0.20
C ILE A 175 -10.59 -2.48 -0.39
N VAL A 176 -10.36 -1.28 -0.95
CA VAL A 176 -11.42 -0.35 -1.33
C VAL A 176 -11.34 -0.11 -2.83
N HIS A 177 -12.46 -0.27 -3.55
CA HIS A 177 -12.49 -0.06 -5.00
C HIS A 177 -13.75 0.68 -5.43
N GLY A 178 -13.62 1.61 -6.39
CA GLY A 178 -14.73 2.36 -6.94
C GLY A 178 -15.42 1.64 -8.09
N THR A 179 -16.76 1.77 -8.22
CA THR A 179 -17.53 1.10 -9.30
C THR A 179 -17.32 1.69 -10.68
N VAL A 180 -16.82 2.95 -10.76
CA VAL A 180 -16.53 3.61 -12.05
C VAL A 180 -15.02 3.82 -12.24
N ASP A 181 -14.22 2.89 -11.71
CA ASP A 181 -12.79 2.81 -11.98
C ASP A 181 -12.56 2.19 -13.37
N HIS A 182 -11.97 2.95 -14.29
CA HIS A 182 -11.63 2.52 -15.64
C HIS A 182 -10.12 2.25 -15.82
N TRP A 183 -9.33 2.40 -14.75
CA TRP A 183 -7.87 2.23 -14.76
C TRP A 183 -7.43 0.90 -14.19
N THR A 184 -8.09 0.45 -13.12
CA THR A 184 -7.84 -0.83 -12.49
C THR A 184 -9.15 -1.60 -12.32
N SER A 185 -9.05 -2.93 -12.32
CA SER A 185 -10.23 -3.79 -12.34
C SER A 185 -10.75 -4.07 -10.92
N ALA A 186 -11.94 -3.55 -10.61
CA ALA A 186 -12.66 -3.88 -9.38
C ALA A 186 -12.98 -5.39 -9.28
N ALA A 187 -13.27 -6.04 -10.42
CA ALA A 187 -13.54 -7.49 -10.47
C ALA A 187 -12.30 -8.31 -10.10
N GLN A 188 -11.12 -7.93 -10.58
CA GLN A 188 -9.86 -8.60 -10.22
C GLN A 188 -9.49 -8.37 -8.76
N SER A 189 -9.71 -7.16 -8.23
CA SER A 189 -9.51 -6.87 -6.81
C SER A 189 -10.43 -7.70 -5.92
N LEU A 190 -11.71 -7.88 -6.30
CA LEU A 190 -12.65 -8.74 -5.58
C LEU A 190 -12.24 -10.22 -5.67
N ALA A 191 -11.80 -10.67 -6.84
CA ALA A 191 -11.31 -12.04 -7.02
C ALA A 191 -10.05 -12.28 -6.16
N PHE A 192 -9.15 -11.32 -6.09
CA PHE A 192 -7.99 -11.37 -5.17
C PHE A 192 -8.46 -11.44 -3.71
N ALA A 193 -9.39 -10.57 -3.28
CA ALA A 193 -9.90 -10.58 -1.91
C ALA A 193 -10.47 -11.95 -1.52
N ARG A 194 -11.24 -12.60 -2.42
CA ARG A 194 -11.77 -13.95 -2.21
C ARG A 194 -10.69 -15.03 -2.09
N ARG A 195 -9.59 -14.92 -2.87
CA ARG A 195 -8.45 -15.84 -2.72
C ARG A 195 -7.71 -15.61 -1.41
N ALA A 196 -7.42 -14.36 -1.09
CA ALA A 196 -6.64 -13.98 0.09
C ALA A 196 -7.40 -14.22 1.40
N SER A 197 -8.74 -14.18 1.42
CA SER A 197 -9.53 -14.43 2.63
C SER A 197 -9.33 -15.82 3.23
N ARG A 198 -8.75 -16.77 2.47
CA ARG A 198 -8.46 -18.13 2.95
C ARG A 198 -7.27 -18.19 3.90
N SER A 199 -6.38 -17.21 3.85
CA SER A 199 -5.12 -17.19 4.63
C SER A 199 -4.88 -15.89 5.38
N ALA A 200 -5.54 -14.79 5.04
CA ALA A 200 -5.48 -13.54 5.76
C ALA A 200 -6.13 -13.68 7.15
N ALA A 201 -5.62 -12.97 8.15
CA ALA A 201 -6.23 -12.91 9.47
C ALA A 201 -7.62 -12.26 9.43
N SER A 202 -7.79 -11.24 8.59
CA SER A 202 -9.09 -10.69 8.20
C SER A 202 -9.02 -10.11 6.80
N MET A 203 -10.15 -10.17 6.06
CA MET A 203 -10.27 -9.60 4.72
C MET A 203 -11.57 -8.80 4.63
N GLN A 204 -11.44 -7.51 4.35
CA GLN A 204 -12.57 -6.61 4.09
C GLN A 204 -12.44 -6.06 2.67
N TYR A 205 -13.53 -6.12 1.90
CA TYR A 205 -13.61 -5.55 0.57
C TYR A 205 -14.76 -4.54 0.52
N VAL A 206 -14.45 -3.31 0.18
CA VAL A 206 -15.43 -2.22 0.11
C VAL A 206 -15.56 -1.71 -1.32
N THR A 207 -16.78 -1.73 -1.83
CA THR A 207 -17.14 -1.12 -3.11
C THR A 207 -17.71 0.27 -2.87
N LEU A 208 -17.12 1.30 -3.48
CA LEU A 208 -17.62 2.67 -3.43
C LEU A 208 -18.40 3.00 -4.69
N ASN A 209 -19.73 3.06 -4.58
CA ASN A 209 -20.59 3.37 -5.71
C ASN A 209 -20.33 4.77 -6.29
N GLY A 210 -20.15 4.87 -7.61
CA GLY A 210 -19.88 6.12 -8.33
C GLY A 210 -18.50 6.74 -8.07
N ALA A 211 -17.60 6.04 -7.35
CA ALA A 211 -16.23 6.48 -7.16
C ALA A 211 -15.33 5.94 -8.27
N GLY A 212 -14.34 6.73 -8.69
CA GLY A 212 -13.36 6.37 -9.73
C GLY A 212 -11.95 6.25 -9.16
N HIS A 213 -11.02 5.86 -10.04
CA HIS A 213 -9.63 5.54 -9.72
C HIS A 213 -8.90 6.59 -8.89
N PHE A 214 -9.06 7.86 -9.25
CA PHE A 214 -8.27 8.94 -8.65
C PHE A 214 -8.77 9.39 -7.27
N MET A 215 -9.82 8.76 -6.72
CA MET A 215 -10.37 9.03 -5.38
C MET A 215 -10.87 10.47 -5.19
N LEU A 216 -11.11 11.23 -6.27
CA LEU A 216 -11.59 12.62 -6.19
C LEU A 216 -13.04 12.68 -5.71
N ARG A 217 -13.88 11.73 -6.19
CA ARG A 217 -15.24 11.56 -5.68
C ARG A 217 -15.22 10.76 -4.38
N LYS A 218 -16.02 11.19 -3.40
CA LYS A 218 -16.10 10.55 -2.08
C LYS A 218 -14.75 10.52 -1.31
N LEU A 219 -13.86 11.49 -1.53
CA LEU A 219 -12.53 11.53 -0.92
C LEU A 219 -12.55 11.31 0.60
N ARG A 220 -13.50 11.94 1.31
CA ARG A 220 -13.64 11.78 2.78
C ARG A 220 -13.95 10.34 3.17
N LEU A 221 -14.69 9.60 2.32
CA LEU A 221 -15.01 8.20 2.57
C LEU A 221 -13.78 7.30 2.36
N TRP A 222 -13.03 7.49 1.27
CA TRP A 222 -11.75 6.82 1.04
C TRP A 222 -10.79 7.01 2.22
N GLN A 223 -10.64 8.25 2.67
CA GLN A 223 -9.78 8.60 3.79
C GLN A 223 -10.29 8.03 5.12
N GLY A 224 -11.59 8.11 5.37
CA GLY A 224 -12.23 7.60 6.59
C GLY A 224 -12.05 6.09 6.73
N LEU A 225 -12.28 5.34 5.65
CA LEU A 225 -12.09 3.89 5.62
C LEU A 225 -10.62 3.50 5.86
N ALA A 226 -9.70 4.12 5.11
CA ALA A 226 -8.27 3.84 5.24
C ALA A 226 -7.75 4.19 6.65
N THR A 227 -8.09 5.37 7.17
CA THR A 227 -7.66 5.82 8.50
C THR A 227 -8.27 4.95 9.60
N GLY A 228 -9.57 4.67 9.51
CA GLY A 228 -10.26 3.87 10.51
C GLY A 228 -9.71 2.46 10.61
N PHE A 229 -9.46 1.81 9.47
CA PHE A 229 -8.89 0.48 9.43
C PHE A 229 -7.47 0.43 10.03
N VAL A 230 -6.60 1.36 9.62
CA VAL A 230 -5.24 1.45 10.17
C VAL A 230 -5.26 1.67 11.67
N LEU A 231 -6.09 2.61 12.17
CA LEU A 231 -6.15 2.91 13.61
C LEU A 231 -6.76 1.76 14.41
N SER A 232 -7.73 1.01 13.86
CA SER A 232 -8.24 -0.19 14.49
C SER A 232 -7.14 -1.24 14.63
N ALA A 233 -6.43 -1.56 13.55
CA ALA A 233 -5.31 -2.49 13.58
C ALA A 233 -4.19 -2.03 14.52
N PHE A 234 -3.87 -0.73 14.52
CA PHE A 234 -2.88 -0.14 15.42
C PHE A 234 -3.26 -0.28 16.89
N ASN A 235 -4.52 -0.03 17.25
CA ASN A 235 -4.99 -0.18 18.62
C ASN A 235 -4.95 -1.64 19.09
N GLU A 236 -5.32 -2.58 18.23
CA GLU A 236 -5.27 -4.00 18.53
C GLU A 236 -3.84 -4.48 18.76
N SER A 237 -2.89 -4.07 17.91
CA SER A 237 -1.48 -4.48 18.02
C SER A 237 -0.76 -3.83 19.21
N THR A 238 -1.13 -2.59 19.58
CA THR A 238 -0.34 -1.76 20.51
C THR A 238 -1.05 -1.34 21.77
N ARG A 239 -2.39 -1.50 21.83
CA ARG A 239 -3.27 -0.96 22.89
C ARG A 239 -3.13 0.57 23.09
N ALA A 240 -2.80 1.28 22.03
CA ALA A 240 -2.45 2.71 22.10
C ALA A 240 -3.65 3.64 22.32
N GLY A 241 -4.87 3.18 22.08
CA GLY A 241 -6.11 3.97 22.31
C GLY A 241 -6.26 5.14 21.34
N ALA A 242 -5.76 5.04 20.12
CA ALA A 242 -5.93 6.06 19.08
C ALA A 242 -7.43 6.20 18.72
N PRO A 243 -7.95 7.43 18.50
CA PRO A 243 -9.35 7.65 18.21
C PRO A 243 -9.72 7.13 16.81
N VAL A 244 -10.44 6.01 16.75
CA VAL A 244 -10.97 5.46 15.50
C VAL A 244 -12.20 6.27 15.07
N PRO A 245 -12.30 6.75 13.81
CA PRO A 245 -13.47 7.45 13.32
C PRO A 245 -14.76 6.65 13.50
N ARG A 246 -15.78 7.22 14.11
CA ARG A 246 -17.08 6.56 14.34
C ARG A 246 -17.71 6.07 13.04
N SER A 247 -17.54 6.80 11.94
CA SER A 247 -18.01 6.41 10.61
C SER A 247 -17.41 5.09 10.14
N TYR A 248 -16.18 4.77 10.52
CA TYR A 248 -15.56 3.50 10.16
C TYR A 248 -16.26 2.32 10.84
N ALA A 249 -16.44 2.38 12.17
CA ALA A 249 -17.08 1.31 12.94
C ALA A 249 -18.55 1.05 12.51
N GLN A 250 -19.24 2.09 12.03
CA GLN A 250 -20.61 1.98 11.51
C GLN A 250 -20.67 1.39 10.09
N LEU A 251 -19.66 1.66 9.27
CA LEU A 251 -19.64 1.28 7.85
C LEU A 251 -19.11 -0.14 7.62
N LEU A 252 -18.25 -0.64 8.49
CA LEU A 252 -17.59 -1.93 8.35
C LEU A 252 -17.76 -2.75 9.64
N PRO A 253 -18.87 -3.48 9.80
CA PRO A 253 -18.97 -4.46 10.86
C PRO A 253 -17.90 -5.55 10.69
N GLU A 254 -17.31 -6.03 11.79
CA GLU A 254 -16.17 -6.97 11.82
C GLU A 254 -16.40 -8.25 10.99
N SER A 255 -17.67 -8.64 10.78
CA SER A 255 -18.04 -9.85 10.05
C SER A 255 -18.24 -9.69 8.54
N ALA A 256 -18.16 -8.48 7.99
CA ALA A 256 -18.45 -8.25 6.57
C ALA A 256 -17.23 -8.45 5.68
N VAL A 257 -17.24 -9.49 4.85
CA VAL A 257 -16.23 -9.73 3.81
C VAL A 257 -16.41 -8.76 2.61
N GLN A 258 -17.61 -8.29 2.34
CA GLN A 258 -17.92 -7.36 1.25
C GLN A 258 -19.04 -6.38 1.65
N VAL A 259 -18.76 -5.08 1.48
CA VAL A 259 -19.72 -3.99 1.71
C VAL A 259 -19.76 -3.07 0.49
N THR A 260 -20.96 -2.61 0.10
CA THR A 260 -21.15 -1.58 -0.92
C THR A 260 -21.62 -0.28 -0.27
N LEU A 261 -20.95 0.85 -0.53
CA LEU A 261 -21.19 2.18 0.06
C LEU A 261 -21.43 3.25 -1.00
#